data_b73f48b6c5821b94b0c03fe98499e6b7
#
_entry.id   b73f48b6c5821b94b0c03fe98499e6b7
#
_cell.length_a   1.000
_cell.length_b   1.000
_cell.length_c   1.000
_cell.angle_alpha   90.00
_cell.angle_beta   90.00
_cell.angle_gamma   90.00
#
_symmetry.space_group_name_H-M   'P 1'
#
loop_
_entity.id
_entity.type
_entity.pdbx_description
1 polymer ?
#
loop_
_entity_poly.entity_id
_entity_poly.type
_entity_poly.pdbx_seq_one_letter_code
_entity_poly.pdbx_strand_id
1 'polypeptide(L)'
;MAKKKSNRLINFVTNPKYIMVLATIGIFLAIYLFGALLYGDKGFTKLRTFAMLFVDNAYIGISAVGMTMVLITGGIDLSVAAVASLTGMFIAYGTTVLGIDPIVCMVFSILVGVLLGLGMGALVTYLKIPPFVATLTGMFLARGVCSLISRDSISIDNDLIDKMASWKVYFMTLKNGEWVKIKPVAYINLNVVLFIVMIILGTYILQKTRFGRNVYAIGGNEQSARLMGLPVDKTKMMVYAFNGFCSALAGIAYSLYVKSGWNLALQGGELDVISAAVIGGVLLSGGVGYMIGTFFGVLLKAVIPCLITFNGTLSSWWGKIITGLLVLLFVALQQIVMHGSLFKKKKAAPSPKKE
;
A
#
# COMPACT_ATOMS: atom_id res chain seq x y z
N MET A 1 27.27 0.45 -30.85
CA MET A 1 26.05 0.08 -30.11
C MET A 1 26.18 0.23 -28.60
N ALA A 2 27.29 -0.01 -27.95
CA ALA A 2 27.50 0.09 -26.49
C ALA A 2 27.30 1.52 -25.92
N LYS A 3 27.80 2.58 -26.60
CA LYS A 3 27.68 3.99 -26.16
C LYS A 3 26.22 4.48 -26.14
N LYS A 4 25.35 3.97 -27.04
CA LYS A 4 23.92 4.31 -27.11
C LYS A 4 23.08 3.61 -26.01
N LYS A 5 23.52 2.42 -25.53
CA LYS A 5 22.94 1.71 -24.38
C LYS A 5 23.31 2.40 -23.04
N SER A 6 24.58 2.84 -22.90
CA SER A 6 25.06 3.56 -21.72
C SER A 6 24.29 4.87 -21.51
N ASN A 7 24.09 5.67 -22.55
CA ASN A 7 23.32 6.93 -22.44
C ASN A 7 21.82 6.70 -22.11
N ARG A 8 21.21 5.58 -22.54
CA ARG A 8 19.85 5.24 -22.15
C ARG A 8 19.74 4.86 -20.67
N LEU A 9 20.70 4.11 -20.14
CA LEU A 9 20.75 3.74 -18.71
C LEU A 9 21.00 4.97 -17.82
N ILE A 10 21.93 5.84 -18.21
CA ILE A 10 22.20 7.08 -17.47
C ILE A 10 20.95 7.98 -17.47
N ASN A 11 20.29 8.17 -18.60
CA ASN A 11 19.05 8.97 -18.70
C ASN A 11 17.89 8.33 -17.92
N PHE A 12 17.85 7.01 -17.75
CA PHE A 12 16.86 6.33 -16.93
C PHE A 12 17.12 6.57 -15.43
N VAL A 13 18.38 6.42 -15.00
CA VAL A 13 18.81 6.60 -13.60
C VAL A 13 18.75 8.07 -13.18
N THR A 14 19.00 9.02 -14.09
CA THR A 14 18.98 10.46 -13.80
C THR A 14 17.59 11.11 -13.96
N ASN A 15 16.60 10.35 -14.41
CA ASN A 15 15.23 10.89 -14.52
C ASN A 15 14.62 11.04 -13.10
N PRO A 16 14.24 12.26 -12.67
CA PRO A 16 13.70 12.50 -11.33
C PRO A 16 12.51 11.60 -10.97
N LYS A 17 11.77 11.13 -11.97
CA LYS A 17 10.61 10.25 -11.78
C LYS A 17 10.99 8.84 -11.29
N TYR A 18 12.16 8.33 -11.68
CA TYR A 18 12.60 6.97 -11.30
C TYR A 18 13.59 6.98 -10.13
N ILE A 19 14.22 8.10 -9.85
CA ILE A 19 15.21 8.26 -8.78
C ILE A 19 14.64 7.79 -7.43
N MET A 20 13.38 8.17 -7.11
CA MET A 20 12.73 7.81 -5.86
C MET A 20 12.49 6.30 -5.73
N VAL A 21 12.00 5.67 -6.79
CA VAL A 21 11.78 4.21 -6.82
C VAL A 21 13.11 3.48 -6.68
N LEU A 22 14.16 3.93 -7.39
CA LEU A 22 15.50 3.35 -7.29
C LEU A 22 16.11 3.53 -5.90
N ALA A 23 15.88 4.70 -5.26
CA ALA A 23 16.31 4.94 -3.89
C ALA A 23 15.61 3.98 -2.92
N THR A 24 14.30 3.78 -3.05
CA THR A 24 13.55 2.83 -2.21
C THR A 24 14.08 1.40 -2.36
N ILE A 25 14.31 0.95 -3.60
CA ILE A 25 14.87 -0.38 -3.88
C ILE A 25 16.29 -0.48 -3.27
N GLY A 26 17.14 0.54 -3.47
CA GLY A 26 18.48 0.57 -2.93
C GLY A 26 18.51 0.51 -1.40
N ILE A 27 17.65 1.29 -0.73
CA ILE A 27 17.56 1.30 0.73
C ILE A 27 17.00 -0.04 1.25
N PHE A 28 15.98 -0.60 0.58
CA PHE A 28 15.47 -1.93 0.93
C PHE A 28 16.56 -2.99 0.87
N LEU A 29 17.30 -3.04 -0.23
CA LEU A 29 18.41 -3.98 -0.41
C LEU A 29 19.52 -3.76 0.62
N ALA A 30 19.88 -2.50 0.91
CA ALA A 30 20.89 -2.16 1.90
C ALA A 30 20.48 -2.63 3.31
N ILE A 31 19.24 -2.36 3.73
CA ILE A 31 18.73 -2.78 5.04
C ILE A 31 18.59 -4.30 5.11
N TYR A 32 18.13 -4.95 4.04
CA TYR A 32 18.02 -6.41 3.99
C TYR A 32 19.40 -7.08 4.06
N LEU A 33 20.39 -6.57 3.33
CA LEU A 33 21.78 -7.05 3.39
C LEU A 33 22.42 -6.80 4.76
N PHE A 34 22.16 -5.64 5.38
CA PHE A 34 22.60 -5.35 6.74
C PHE A 34 22.01 -6.37 7.75
N GLY A 35 20.73 -6.69 7.62
CA GLY A 35 20.09 -7.73 8.42
C GLY A 35 20.68 -9.13 8.16
N ALA A 36 21.00 -9.43 6.90
CA ALA A 36 21.64 -10.68 6.52
C ALA A 36 23.05 -10.83 7.14
N LEU A 37 23.80 -9.74 7.21
CA LEU A 37 25.15 -9.73 7.84
C LEU A 37 25.05 -9.88 9.37
N LEU A 38 24.10 -9.22 10.02
CA LEU A 38 23.98 -9.26 11.48
C LEU A 38 23.29 -10.51 12.02
N TYR A 39 22.31 -11.04 11.29
CA TYR A 39 21.43 -12.11 11.77
C TYR A 39 21.36 -13.31 10.84
N GLY A 40 22.34 -13.46 9.92
CA GLY A 40 22.43 -14.59 9.00
C GLY A 40 22.44 -15.93 9.74
N ASP A 41 23.25 -16.04 10.78
CA ASP A 41 23.35 -17.23 11.62
C ASP A 41 22.07 -17.58 12.38
N LYS A 42 21.28 -16.55 12.74
CA LYS A 42 19.95 -16.72 13.36
C LYS A 42 18.86 -17.09 12.34
N GLY A 43 19.19 -17.16 11.05
CA GLY A 43 18.30 -17.59 9.98
C GLY A 43 17.54 -16.46 9.27
N PHE A 44 18.01 -15.23 9.37
CA PHE A 44 17.43 -14.09 8.64
C PHE A 44 17.48 -14.29 7.12
N THR A 45 18.54 -14.90 6.59
CA THR A 45 18.72 -15.20 5.16
C THR A 45 17.89 -16.37 4.62
N LYS A 46 17.17 -17.10 5.51
CA LYS A 46 16.37 -18.24 5.09
C LYS A 46 15.16 -17.79 4.28
N LEU A 47 14.82 -18.58 3.24
CA LEU A 47 13.68 -18.31 2.37
C LEU A 47 12.37 -18.09 3.13
N ARG A 48 12.19 -18.78 4.26
CA ARG A 48 11.05 -18.56 5.16
C ARG A 48 10.94 -17.11 5.62
N THR A 49 12.04 -16.53 6.12
CA THR A 49 12.05 -15.14 6.61
C THR A 49 11.67 -14.17 5.50
N PHE A 50 12.23 -14.36 4.31
CA PHE A 50 11.87 -13.54 3.13
C PHE A 50 10.38 -13.70 2.76
N ALA A 51 9.84 -14.92 2.76
CA ALA A 51 8.42 -15.16 2.48
C ALA A 51 7.51 -14.50 3.52
N MET A 52 7.91 -14.50 4.81
CA MET A 52 7.14 -13.86 5.88
C MET A 52 7.02 -12.34 5.72
N LEU A 53 7.99 -11.66 5.10
CA LEU A 53 7.85 -10.23 4.78
C LEU A 53 6.58 -9.95 3.96
N PHE A 54 6.23 -10.87 3.07
CA PHE A 54 5.01 -10.77 2.27
C PHE A 54 3.77 -11.20 3.05
N VAL A 55 3.84 -12.34 3.73
CA VAL A 55 2.69 -12.94 4.45
C VAL A 55 2.16 -11.98 5.52
N ASP A 56 3.05 -11.39 6.31
CA ASP A 56 2.69 -10.53 7.44
C ASP A 56 2.24 -9.12 7.00
N ASN A 57 2.56 -8.70 5.77
CA ASN A 57 2.26 -7.36 5.27
C ASN A 57 1.36 -7.33 4.03
N ALA A 58 0.82 -8.48 3.60
CA ALA A 58 -0.01 -8.57 2.40
C ALA A 58 -1.23 -7.63 2.46
N TYR A 59 -1.94 -7.57 3.60
CA TYR A 59 -3.11 -6.70 3.77
C TYR A 59 -2.75 -5.21 3.68
N ILE A 60 -1.60 -4.80 4.21
CA ILE A 60 -1.07 -3.43 4.05
C ILE A 60 -0.80 -3.15 2.57
N GLY A 61 -0.17 -4.11 1.89
CA GLY A 61 0.16 -4.00 0.48
C GLY A 61 -1.08 -3.87 -0.41
N ILE A 62 -2.15 -4.64 -0.14
CA ILE A 62 -3.42 -4.55 -0.86
C ILE A 62 -4.03 -3.14 -0.70
N SER A 63 -4.09 -2.63 0.54
CA SER A 63 -4.61 -1.28 0.82
C SER A 63 -3.74 -0.19 0.19
N ALA A 64 -2.40 -0.37 0.17
CA ALA A 64 -1.46 0.58 -0.40
C ALA A 64 -1.61 0.74 -1.93
N VAL A 65 -2.18 -0.25 -2.64
CA VAL A 65 -2.50 -0.12 -4.08
C VAL A 65 -3.54 0.97 -4.30
N GLY A 66 -4.64 0.97 -3.55
CA GLY A 66 -5.66 2.01 -3.62
C GLY A 66 -5.12 3.37 -3.18
N MET A 67 -4.43 3.41 -2.04
CA MET A 67 -3.81 4.61 -1.49
C MET A 67 -2.83 5.26 -2.47
N THR A 68 -2.06 4.48 -3.23
CA THR A 68 -1.16 4.99 -4.26
C THR A 68 -1.92 5.82 -5.29
N MET A 69 -3.09 5.38 -5.75
CA MET A 69 -3.90 6.14 -6.71
C MET A 69 -4.45 7.42 -6.08
N VAL A 70 -4.91 7.37 -4.83
CA VAL A 70 -5.38 8.55 -4.09
C VAL A 70 -4.27 9.58 -3.96
N LEU A 71 -3.07 9.17 -3.51
CA LEU A 71 -1.92 10.06 -3.38
C LEU A 71 -1.48 10.65 -4.73
N ILE A 72 -1.48 9.89 -5.82
CA ILE A 72 -1.14 10.41 -7.15
C ILE A 72 -2.13 11.51 -7.58
N THR A 73 -3.41 11.47 -7.17
CA THR A 73 -4.35 12.58 -7.44
C THR A 73 -4.14 13.80 -6.52
N GLY A 74 -3.19 13.77 -5.58
CA GLY A 74 -2.99 14.80 -4.56
C GLY A 74 -3.97 14.71 -3.39
N GLY A 75 -4.71 13.60 -3.28
CA GLY A 75 -5.58 13.31 -2.14
C GLY A 75 -4.87 12.52 -1.04
N ILE A 76 -5.54 12.40 0.12
CA ILE A 76 -5.16 11.51 1.22
C ILE A 76 -6.41 10.81 1.70
N ASP A 77 -6.31 9.53 2.09
CA ASP A 77 -7.42 8.80 2.68
C ASP A 77 -7.01 8.15 4.01
N LEU A 78 -7.55 8.68 5.11
CA LEU A 78 -7.31 8.16 6.45
C LEU A 78 -8.28 7.04 6.84
N SER A 79 -9.30 6.76 6.03
CA SER A 79 -10.33 5.78 6.38
C SER A 79 -9.92 4.34 6.10
N VAL A 80 -8.86 4.11 5.35
CA VAL A 80 -8.46 2.79 4.79
C VAL A 80 -8.38 1.69 5.87
N ALA A 81 -7.76 1.97 7.00
CA ALA A 81 -7.61 1.01 8.09
C ALA A 81 -8.93 0.78 8.84
N ALA A 82 -9.75 1.83 8.99
CA ALA A 82 -11.07 1.74 9.60
C ALA A 82 -12.05 0.93 8.73
N VAL A 83 -12.02 1.13 7.40
CA VAL A 83 -12.81 0.33 6.44
C VAL A 83 -12.37 -1.13 6.45
N ALA A 84 -11.06 -1.40 6.53
CA ALA A 84 -10.55 -2.76 6.66
C ALA A 84 -10.99 -3.42 7.99
N SER A 85 -10.96 -2.67 9.10
CA SER A 85 -11.47 -3.13 10.40
C SER A 85 -12.97 -3.43 10.36
N LEU A 86 -13.77 -2.54 9.73
CA LEU A 86 -15.22 -2.70 9.55
C LEU A 86 -15.53 -3.97 8.73
N THR A 87 -14.76 -4.22 7.67
CA THR A 87 -14.85 -5.46 6.89
C THR A 87 -14.63 -6.69 7.77
N GLY A 88 -13.57 -6.68 8.60
CA GLY A 88 -13.29 -7.76 9.53
C GLY A 88 -14.43 -7.98 10.53
N MET A 89 -15.04 -6.88 11.01
CA MET A 89 -16.18 -6.94 11.93
C MET A 89 -17.43 -7.52 11.25
N PHE A 90 -17.74 -7.12 10.01
CA PHE A 90 -18.88 -7.69 9.27
C PHE A 90 -18.69 -9.18 9.01
N ILE A 91 -17.48 -9.62 8.66
CA ILE A 91 -17.19 -11.05 8.45
C ILE A 91 -17.35 -11.80 9.76
N ALA A 92 -16.72 -11.34 10.83
CA ALA A 92 -16.74 -12.03 12.13
C ALA A 92 -18.17 -12.09 12.71
N TYR A 93 -18.88 -10.98 12.76
CA TYR A 93 -20.24 -10.93 13.29
C TYR A 93 -21.23 -11.70 12.38
N GLY A 94 -21.16 -11.49 11.09
CA GLY A 94 -22.03 -12.15 10.11
C GLY A 94 -21.89 -13.65 10.12
N THR A 95 -20.67 -14.17 10.16
CA THR A 95 -20.43 -15.63 10.11
C THR A 95 -20.64 -16.30 11.46
N THR A 96 -20.15 -15.71 12.56
CA THR A 96 -20.14 -16.38 13.87
C THR A 96 -21.43 -16.12 14.66
N VAL A 97 -21.98 -14.90 14.58
CA VAL A 97 -23.19 -14.54 15.36
C VAL A 97 -24.47 -14.75 14.58
N LEU A 98 -24.50 -14.33 13.30
CA LEU A 98 -25.69 -14.43 12.45
C LEU A 98 -25.76 -15.72 11.64
N GLY A 99 -24.70 -16.52 11.57
CA GLY A 99 -24.66 -17.75 10.78
C GLY A 99 -24.74 -17.54 9.27
N ILE A 100 -24.41 -16.34 8.77
CA ILE A 100 -24.45 -15.99 7.35
C ILE A 100 -23.22 -16.60 6.65
N ASP A 101 -23.39 -17.02 5.40
CA ASP A 101 -22.30 -17.56 4.59
C ASP A 101 -21.13 -16.54 4.47
N PRO A 102 -19.88 -16.96 4.70
CA PRO A 102 -18.71 -16.08 4.66
C PRO A 102 -18.53 -15.31 3.35
N ILE A 103 -18.87 -15.94 2.20
CA ILE A 103 -18.73 -15.29 0.89
C ILE A 103 -19.72 -14.14 0.78
N VAL A 104 -20.95 -14.31 1.28
CA VAL A 104 -21.95 -13.24 1.32
C VAL A 104 -21.45 -12.09 2.19
N CYS A 105 -20.88 -12.37 3.37
CA CYS A 105 -20.31 -11.36 4.26
C CYS A 105 -19.13 -10.62 3.59
N MET A 106 -18.26 -11.31 2.87
CA MET A 106 -17.14 -10.73 2.13
C MET A 106 -17.63 -9.82 1.00
N VAL A 107 -18.58 -10.28 0.18
CA VAL A 107 -19.16 -9.48 -0.92
C VAL A 107 -19.87 -8.23 -0.37
N PHE A 108 -20.66 -8.39 0.68
CA PHE A 108 -21.31 -7.28 1.36
C PHE A 108 -20.30 -6.25 1.86
N SER A 109 -19.23 -6.69 2.50
CA SER A 109 -18.16 -5.83 3.00
C SER A 109 -17.45 -5.06 1.88
N ILE A 110 -17.21 -5.68 0.73
CA ILE A 110 -16.64 -5.02 -0.45
C ILE A 110 -17.60 -3.92 -0.94
N LEU A 111 -18.89 -4.21 -1.04
CA LEU A 111 -19.90 -3.21 -1.45
C LEU A 111 -19.92 -2.02 -0.50
N VAL A 112 -19.93 -2.27 0.82
CA VAL A 112 -19.87 -1.20 1.82
C VAL A 112 -18.59 -0.38 1.70
N GLY A 113 -17.44 -1.03 1.51
CA GLY A 113 -16.15 -0.33 1.32
C GLY A 113 -16.16 0.58 0.08
N VAL A 114 -16.69 0.08 -1.04
CA VAL A 114 -16.86 0.88 -2.28
C VAL A 114 -17.82 2.05 -2.06
N LEU A 115 -18.94 1.83 -1.38
CA LEU A 115 -19.95 2.88 -1.08
C LEU A 115 -19.34 3.97 -0.17
N LEU A 116 -18.61 3.59 0.86
CA LEU A 116 -17.90 4.55 1.72
C LEU A 116 -16.87 5.35 0.91
N GLY A 117 -16.11 4.67 0.04
CA GLY A 117 -15.17 5.32 -0.87
C GLY A 117 -15.86 6.30 -1.82
N LEU A 118 -16.99 5.92 -2.43
CA LEU A 118 -17.80 6.80 -3.26
C LEU A 118 -18.34 8.01 -2.47
N GLY A 119 -18.81 7.80 -1.24
CA GLY A 119 -19.28 8.86 -0.36
C GLY A 119 -18.19 9.89 -0.06
N MET A 120 -17.00 9.43 0.35
CA MET A 120 -15.84 10.30 0.58
C MET A 120 -15.39 10.99 -0.70
N GLY A 121 -15.35 10.26 -1.83
CA GLY A 121 -15.07 10.83 -3.14
C GLY A 121 -16.07 11.92 -3.54
N ALA A 122 -17.36 11.76 -3.24
CA ALA A 122 -18.40 12.76 -3.48
C ALA A 122 -18.20 14.02 -2.62
N LEU A 123 -17.89 13.86 -1.33
CA LEU A 123 -17.57 14.97 -0.42
C LEU A 123 -16.38 15.80 -0.93
N VAL A 124 -15.30 15.13 -1.34
CA VAL A 124 -14.11 15.79 -1.87
C VAL A 124 -14.40 16.48 -3.22
N THR A 125 -15.14 15.82 -4.09
CA THR A 125 -15.33 16.26 -5.48
C THR A 125 -16.38 17.31 -5.64
N TYR A 126 -17.58 17.10 -5.10
CA TYR A 126 -18.73 17.99 -5.29
C TYR A 126 -18.83 19.05 -4.21
N LEU A 127 -18.62 18.69 -2.95
CA LEU A 127 -18.67 19.64 -1.84
C LEU A 127 -17.34 20.36 -1.61
N LYS A 128 -16.28 20.00 -2.36
CA LYS A 128 -14.94 20.60 -2.26
C LYS A 128 -14.34 20.55 -0.85
N ILE A 129 -14.78 19.56 -0.04
CA ILE A 129 -14.23 19.36 1.30
C ILE A 129 -12.77 18.86 1.15
N PRO A 130 -11.82 19.41 1.93
CA PRO A 130 -10.45 18.91 1.91
C PRO A 130 -10.39 17.40 2.11
N PRO A 131 -9.61 16.64 1.32
CA PRO A 131 -9.54 15.18 1.38
C PRO A 131 -9.31 14.64 2.79
N PHE A 132 -8.40 15.27 3.55
CA PHE A 132 -8.11 14.91 4.92
C PHE A 132 -9.36 14.93 5.81
N VAL A 133 -10.19 16.01 5.73
CA VAL A 133 -11.39 16.15 6.54
C VAL A 133 -12.45 15.13 6.14
N ALA A 134 -12.71 14.96 4.84
CA ALA A 134 -13.69 14.01 4.34
C ALA A 134 -13.36 12.57 4.76
N THR A 135 -12.10 12.17 4.63
CA THR A 135 -11.68 10.80 4.93
C THR A 135 -11.52 10.55 6.44
N LEU A 136 -11.17 11.57 7.22
CA LEU A 136 -11.21 11.51 8.68
C LEU A 136 -12.64 11.27 9.17
N THR A 137 -13.63 11.95 8.59
CA THR A 137 -15.06 11.71 8.89
C THR A 137 -15.44 10.26 8.53
N GLY A 138 -15.03 9.78 7.36
CA GLY A 138 -15.23 8.38 6.95
C GLY A 138 -14.58 7.38 7.92
N MET A 139 -13.39 7.69 8.42
CA MET A 139 -12.70 6.89 9.43
C MET A 139 -13.53 6.77 10.73
N PHE A 140 -14.01 7.91 11.28
CA PHE A 140 -14.82 7.88 12.49
C PHE A 140 -16.15 7.18 12.28
N LEU A 141 -16.79 7.36 11.12
CA LEU A 141 -18.01 6.65 10.78
C LEU A 141 -17.80 5.13 10.75
N ALA A 142 -16.77 4.66 10.07
CA ALA A 142 -16.44 3.22 10.01
C ALA A 142 -16.11 2.66 11.41
N ARG A 143 -15.31 3.37 12.22
CA ARG A 143 -14.98 2.98 13.60
C ARG A 143 -16.21 2.99 14.50
N GLY A 144 -17.08 3.99 14.35
CA GLY A 144 -18.35 4.08 15.09
C GLY A 144 -19.25 2.87 14.81
N VAL A 145 -19.43 2.51 13.53
CA VAL A 145 -20.20 1.32 13.13
C VAL A 145 -19.59 0.04 13.69
N CYS A 146 -18.25 -0.11 13.64
CA CYS A 146 -17.58 -1.25 14.29
C CYS A 146 -17.96 -1.38 15.78
N SER A 147 -17.92 -0.26 16.51
CA SER A 147 -18.20 -0.24 17.95
C SER A 147 -19.68 -0.46 18.29
N LEU A 148 -20.61 -0.13 17.35
CA LEU A 148 -22.03 -0.45 17.47
C LEU A 148 -22.30 -1.95 17.28
N ILE A 149 -21.53 -2.63 16.43
CA ILE A 149 -21.67 -4.08 16.22
C ILE A 149 -21.15 -4.85 17.42
N SER A 150 -19.90 -4.57 17.84
CA SER A 150 -19.33 -5.15 19.05
C SER A 150 -18.15 -4.32 19.54
N ARG A 151 -18.03 -4.24 20.87
CA ARG A 151 -16.84 -3.66 21.54
C ARG A 151 -15.75 -4.69 21.76
N ASP A 152 -16.14 -5.96 21.83
CA ASP A 152 -15.25 -7.08 22.05
C ASP A 152 -14.79 -7.68 20.72
N SER A 153 -13.66 -8.38 20.77
CA SER A 153 -13.17 -9.14 19.62
C SER A 153 -14.04 -10.38 19.42
N ILE A 154 -14.48 -10.59 18.18
CA ILE A 154 -15.26 -11.77 17.77
C ILE A 154 -14.33 -12.70 17.00
N SER A 155 -14.12 -13.91 17.52
CA SER A 155 -13.39 -14.95 16.80
C SER A 155 -14.20 -15.46 15.60
N ILE A 156 -13.53 -15.74 14.50
CA ILE A 156 -14.16 -16.34 13.33
C ILE A 156 -13.94 -17.85 13.39
N ASP A 157 -15.02 -18.58 13.64
CA ASP A 157 -15.03 -20.05 13.64
C ASP A 157 -15.92 -20.53 12.49
N ASN A 158 -15.29 -20.81 11.34
CA ASN A 158 -15.98 -21.24 10.12
C ASN A 158 -15.05 -22.04 9.21
N ASP A 159 -15.49 -23.22 8.78
CA ASP A 159 -14.73 -24.17 7.96
C ASP A 159 -14.22 -23.59 6.64
N LEU A 160 -15.00 -22.72 5.98
CA LEU A 160 -14.60 -22.10 4.73
C LEU A 160 -13.46 -21.10 4.94
N ILE A 161 -13.59 -20.27 5.96
CA ILE A 161 -12.53 -19.30 6.34
C ILE A 161 -11.28 -20.04 6.75
N ASP A 162 -11.40 -21.14 7.46
CA ASP A 162 -10.28 -21.99 7.85
C ASP A 162 -9.58 -22.62 6.66
N LYS A 163 -10.33 -23.12 5.70
CA LYS A 163 -9.79 -23.62 4.42
C LYS A 163 -9.06 -22.52 3.65
N MET A 164 -9.64 -21.32 3.53
CA MET A 164 -9.00 -20.19 2.86
C MET A 164 -7.74 -19.72 3.59
N ALA A 165 -7.78 -19.60 4.92
CA ALA A 165 -6.65 -19.17 5.74
C ALA A 165 -5.51 -20.21 5.78
N SER A 166 -5.86 -21.50 5.73
CA SER A 166 -4.89 -22.60 5.73
C SER A 166 -4.31 -22.91 4.34
N TRP A 167 -4.87 -22.31 3.27
CA TRP A 167 -4.34 -22.50 1.93
C TRP A 167 -2.94 -21.95 1.79
N LYS A 168 -1.98 -22.80 1.42
CA LYS A 168 -0.56 -22.48 1.34
C LYS A 168 0.09 -23.16 0.15
N VAL A 169 0.89 -22.41 -0.60
CA VAL A 169 1.81 -22.95 -1.61
C VAL A 169 3.20 -22.99 -0.98
N TYR A 170 3.75 -24.19 -0.86
CA TYR A 170 5.04 -24.43 -0.24
C TYR A 170 6.17 -24.36 -1.26
N PHE A 171 7.27 -23.73 -0.87
CA PHE A 171 8.50 -23.80 -1.65
C PHE A 171 9.12 -25.18 -1.48
N MET A 172 9.42 -25.84 -2.61
CA MET A 172 9.97 -27.19 -2.67
C MET A 172 11.33 -27.17 -3.35
N THR A 173 12.18 -28.14 -2.99
CA THR A 173 13.46 -28.43 -3.67
C THR A 173 13.50 -29.90 -4.07
N LEU A 174 14.19 -30.21 -5.14
CA LEU A 174 14.41 -31.58 -5.58
C LEU A 174 15.57 -32.18 -4.78
N LYS A 175 15.31 -33.24 -4.04
CA LYS A 175 16.33 -33.99 -3.27
C LYS A 175 16.14 -35.48 -3.51
N ASN A 176 17.22 -36.13 -3.99
CA ASN A 176 17.22 -37.57 -4.33
C ASN A 176 16.10 -37.99 -5.30
N GLY A 177 15.71 -37.09 -6.25
CA GLY A 177 14.63 -37.36 -7.21
C GLY A 177 13.19 -37.07 -6.70
N GLU A 178 13.04 -36.67 -5.42
CA GLU A 178 11.73 -36.33 -4.83
C GLU A 178 11.61 -34.86 -4.50
N TRP A 179 10.39 -34.31 -4.64
CA TRP A 179 10.09 -32.93 -4.27
C TRP A 179 9.85 -32.83 -2.75
N VAL A 180 10.76 -32.15 -2.06
CA VAL A 180 10.72 -31.98 -0.59
C VAL A 180 10.56 -30.51 -0.24
N LYS A 181 9.76 -30.23 0.79
CA LYS A 181 9.61 -28.87 1.34
C LYS A 181 10.96 -28.33 1.85
N ILE A 182 11.31 -27.10 1.44
CA ILE A 182 12.53 -26.43 1.93
C ILE A 182 12.40 -26.24 3.45
N LYS A 183 13.42 -26.61 4.20
CA LYS A 183 13.46 -26.41 5.67
C LYS A 183 14.35 -25.21 6.02
N PRO A 184 13.91 -24.30 6.92
CA PRO A 184 12.58 -24.22 7.54
C PRO A 184 11.49 -23.94 6.50
N VAL A 185 10.29 -24.48 6.74
CA VAL A 185 9.20 -24.45 5.75
C VAL A 185 8.83 -23.02 5.37
N ALA A 186 9.07 -22.68 4.11
CA ALA A 186 8.67 -21.41 3.50
C ALA A 186 7.40 -21.63 2.65
N TYR A 187 6.47 -20.68 2.75
CA TYR A 187 5.21 -20.72 1.99
C TYR A 187 4.71 -19.32 1.65
N ILE A 188 3.86 -19.25 0.66
CA ILE A 188 2.98 -18.10 0.41
C ILE A 188 1.53 -18.54 0.67
N ASN A 189 0.72 -17.63 1.18
CA ASN A 189 -0.70 -17.84 1.46
C ASN A 189 -1.57 -17.08 0.44
N LEU A 190 -2.89 -17.25 0.54
CA LEU A 190 -3.86 -16.58 -0.32
C LEU A 190 -3.70 -15.05 -0.29
N ASN A 191 -3.40 -14.48 0.87
CA ASN A 191 -3.23 -13.03 1.02
C ASN A 191 -2.06 -12.50 0.18
N VAL A 192 -0.94 -13.24 0.10
CA VAL A 192 0.21 -12.87 -0.75
C VAL A 192 -0.18 -12.91 -2.24
N VAL A 193 -0.94 -13.93 -2.65
CA VAL A 193 -1.43 -14.02 -4.04
C VAL A 193 -2.32 -12.81 -4.35
N LEU A 194 -3.27 -12.49 -3.48
CA LEU A 194 -4.14 -11.30 -3.63
C LEU A 194 -3.31 -10.01 -3.71
N PHE A 195 -2.30 -9.85 -2.86
CA PHE A 195 -1.40 -8.69 -2.88
C PHE A 195 -0.69 -8.56 -4.23
N ILE A 196 -0.08 -9.63 -4.74
CA ILE A 196 0.62 -9.63 -6.03
C ILE A 196 -0.35 -9.32 -7.18
N VAL A 197 -1.53 -9.95 -7.19
CA VAL A 197 -2.58 -9.68 -8.19
C VAL A 197 -2.98 -8.19 -8.15
N MET A 198 -3.18 -7.62 -6.97
CA MET A 198 -3.54 -6.20 -6.82
C MET A 198 -2.43 -5.26 -7.28
N ILE A 199 -1.16 -5.57 -7.04
CA ILE A 199 -0.02 -4.80 -7.58
C ILE A 199 0.01 -4.84 -9.11
N ILE A 200 -0.21 -6.01 -9.71
CA ILE A 200 -0.25 -6.17 -11.17
C ILE A 200 -1.43 -5.38 -11.74
N LEU A 201 -2.62 -5.55 -11.17
CA LEU A 201 -3.83 -4.84 -11.58
C LEU A 201 -3.67 -3.31 -11.46
N GLY A 202 -3.17 -2.84 -10.32
CA GLY A 202 -2.93 -1.42 -10.10
C GLY A 202 -1.89 -0.84 -11.07
N THR A 203 -0.83 -1.60 -11.37
CA THR A 203 0.17 -1.23 -12.38
C THR A 203 -0.47 -1.12 -13.77
N TYR A 204 -1.28 -2.11 -14.15
CA TYR A 204 -1.98 -2.10 -15.43
C TYR A 204 -2.94 -0.91 -15.53
N ILE A 205 -3.77 -0.68 -14.51
CA ILE A 205 -4.71 0.43 -14.47
C ILE A 205 -3.98 1.77 -14.63
N LEU A 206 -2.94 2.03 -13.85
CA LEU A 206 -2.21 3.29 -13.87
C LEU A 206 -1.44 3.52 -15.18
N GLN A 207 -0.79 2.48 -15.73
CA GLN A 207 0.13 2.67 -16.84
C GLN A 207 -0.51 2.45 -18.22
N LYS A 208 -1.57 1.62 -18.32
CA LYS A 208 -2.11 1.18 -19.59
C LYS A 208 -3.50 1.72 -19.91
N THR A 209 -4.25 2.25 -18.91
CA THR A 209 -5.63 2.72 -19.14
C THR A 209 -5.74 4.24 -19.30
N ARG A 210 -6.88 4.69 -19.88
CA ARG A 210 -7.23 6.13 -19.93
C ARG A 210 -7.44 6.68 -18.53
N PHE A 211 -8.01 5.88 -17.63
CA PHE A 211 -8.23 6.24 -16.25
C PHE A 211 -6.91 6.59 -15.53
N GLY A 212 -5.87 5.75 -15.65
CA GLY A 212 -4.55 6.02 -15.07
C GLY A 212 -3.92 7.30 -15.60
N ARG A 213 -4.04 7.58 -16.92
CA ARG A 213 -3.57 8.85 -17.49
C ARG A 213 -4.28 10.06 -16.88
N ASN A 214 -5.60 9.97 -16.67
CA ASN A 214 -6.36 11.03 -16.02
C ASN A 214 -5.91 11.24 -14.56
N VAL A 215 -5.65 10.14 -13.81
CA VAL A 215 -5.13 10.19 -12.43
C VAL A 215 -3.82 11.00 -12.36
N TYR A 216 -2.85 10.71 -13.23
CA TYR A 216 -1.60 11.47 -13.30
C TYR A 216 -1.79 12.93 -13.73
N ALA A 217 -2.66 13.19 -14.71
CA ALA A 217 -2.94 14.55 -15.20
C ALA A 217 -3.55 15.41 -14.10
N ILE A 218 -4.52 14.88 -13.34
CA ILE A 218 -5.19 15.56 -12.23
C ILE A 218 -4.18 15.88 -11.12
N GLY A 219 -3.35 14.92 -10.75
CA GLY A 219 -2.35 15.12 -9.71
C GLY A 219 -1.21 16.06 -10.13
N GLY A 220 -0.93 16.17 -11.44
CA GLY A 220 0.02 17.15 -11.96
C GLY A 220 -0.48 18.58 -11.85
N ASN A 221 -1.69 18.84 -12.30
CA ASN A 221 -2.42 20.11 -12.15
C ASN A 221 -3.90 19.90 -12.44
N GLU A 222 -4.73 19.91 -11.40
CA GLU A 222 -6.17 19.67 -11.52
C GLU A 222 -6.86 20.72 -12.38
N GLN A 223 -6.50 21.99 -12.26
CA GLN A 223 -7.11 23.08 -13.01
C GLN A 223 -6.81 22.95 -14.52
N SER A 224 -5.56 22.66 -14.87
CA SER A 224 -5.17 22.41 -16.26
C SER A 224 -5.87 21.16 -16.81
N ALA A 225 -5.98 20.08 -16.03
CA ALA A 225 -6.70 18.88 -16.44
C ALA A 225 -8.17 19.18 -16.75
N ARG A 226 -8.81 20.01 -15.92
CA ARG A 226 -10.21 20.45 -16.12
C ARG A 226 -10.36 21.30 -17.37
N LEU A 227 -9.43 22.24 -17.62
CA LEU A 227 -9.43 23.08 -18.84
C LEU A 227 -9.22 22.26 -20.13
N MET A 228 -8.48 21.15 -20.04
CA MET A 228 -8.31 20.19 -21.15
C MET A 228 -9.52 19.27 -21.36
N GLY A 229 -10.63 19.45 -20.62
CA GLY A 229 -11.85 18.67 -20.75
C GLY A 229 -11.76 17.25 -20.16
N LEU A 230 -10.77 16.95 -19.31
CA LEU A 230 -10.70 15.66 -18.66
C LEU A 230 -11.81 15.51 -17.59
N PRO A 231 -12.39 14.30 -17.42
CA PRO A 231 -13.47 14.06 -16.48
C PRO A 231 -12.93 13.99 -15.03
N VAL A 232 -12.49 15.14 -14.49
CA VAL A 232 -11.80 15.25 -13.21
C VAL A 232 -12.67 14.68 -12.08
N ASP A 233 -13.92 15.12 -11.98
CA ASP A 233 -14.80 14.77 -10.88
C ASP A 233 -15.12 13.26 -10.86
N LYS A 234 -15.44 12.70 -12.01
CA LYS A 234 -15.66 11.26 -12.17
C LYS A 234 -14.40 10.45 -11.84
N THR A 235 -13.22 10.92 -12.28
CA THR A 235 -11.95 10.23 -12.02
C THR A 235 -11.63 10.24 -10.52
N LYS A 236 -11.78 11.36 -9.82
CA LYS A 236 -11.55 11.44 -8.39
C LYS A 236 -12.50 10.52 -7.62
N MET A 237 -13.80 10.55 -7.92
CA MET A 237 -14.77 9.64 -7.31
C MET A 237 -14.38 8.17 -7.50
N MET A 238 -14.01 7.77 -8.71
CA MET A 238 -13.59 6.39 -8.97
C MET A 238 -12.29 6.01 -8.27
N VAL A 239 -11.37 6.95 -8.06
CA VAL A 239 -10.15 6.71 -7.28
C VAL A 239 -10.48 6.38 -5.83
N TYR A 240 -11.38 7.15 -5.18
CA TYR A 240 -11.80 6.86 -3.81
C TYR A 240 -12.64 5.58 -3.72
N ALA A 241 -13.50 5.30 -4.69
CA ALA A 241 -14.24 4.04 -4.77
C ALA A 241 -13.31 2.83 -4.88
N PHE A 242 -12.29 2.92 -5.74
CA PHE A 242 -11.27 1.88 -5.88
C PHE A 242 -10.43 1.72 -4.61
N ASN A 243 -10.13 2.82 -3.91
CA ASN A 243 -9.43 2.75 -2.62
C ASN A 243 -10.29 2.09 -1.54
N GLY A 244 -11.61 2.38 -1.50
CA GLY A 244 -12.56 1.69 -0.63
C GLY A 244 -12.65 0.18 -0.92
N PHE A 245 -12.64 -0.20 -2.20
CA PHE A 245 -12.52 -1.60 -2.63
C PHE A 245 -11.23 -2.26 -2.11
N CYS A 246 -10.07 -1.61 -2.31
CA CYS A 246 -8.78 -2.12 -1.82
C CYS A 246 -8.77 -2.25 -0.29
N SER A 247 -9.37 -1.29 0.42
CA SER A 247 -9.45 -1.30 1.88
C SER A 247 -10.32 -2.44 2.40
N ALA A 248 -11.46 -2.71 1.77
CA ALA A 248 -12.31 -3.85 2.11
C ALA A 248 -11.61 -5.18 1.79
N LEU A 249 -10.95 -5.28 0.64
CA LEU A 249 -10.16 -6.48 0.27
C LEU A 249 -9.00 -6.71 1.25
N ALA A 250 -8.36 -5.63 1.72
CA ALA A 250 -7.34 -5.70 2.77
C ALA A 250 -7.94 -6.16 4.10
N GLY A 251 -9.17 -5.75 4.43
CA GLY A 251 -9.91 -6.23 5.59
C GLY A 251 -10.23 -7.72 5.52
N ILE A 252 -10.62 -8.25 4.36
CA ILE A 252 -10.78 -9.69 4.12
C ILE A 252 -9.45 -10.41 4.36
N ALA A 253 -8.35 -9.92 3.75
CA ALA A 253 -7.03 -10.50 3.91
C ALA A 253 -6.56 -10.48 5.38
N TYR A 254 -6.85 -9.40 6.11
CA TYR A 254 -6.55 -9.30 7.53
C TYR A 254 -7.38 -10.29 8.37
N SER A 255 -8.68 -10.44 8.07
CA SER A 255 -9.54 -11.42 8.75
C SER A 255 -9.08 -12.86 8.55
N LEU A 256 -8.61 -13.20 7.35
CA LEU A 256 -7.99 -14.51 7.06
C LEU A 256 -6.66 -14.70 7.81
N TYR A 257 -5.94 -13.60 8.10
CA TYR A 257 -4.67 -13.64 8.80
C TYR A 257 -4.83 -13.82 10.31
N VAL A 258 -5.73 -13.04 10.94
CA VAL A 258 -5.92 -13.04 12.42
C VAL A 258 -7.09 -13.90 12.89
N LYS A 259 -8.01 -14.29 12.00
CA LYS A 259 -9.23 -15.03 12.29
C LYS A 259 -10.10 -14.39 13.38
N SER A 260 -10.20 -13.07 13.36
CA SER A 260 -11.07 -12.32 14.26
C SER A 260 -11.47 -10.98 13.68
N GLY A 261 -12.61 -10.45 14.13
CA GLY A 261 -13.04 -9.06 13.92
C GLY A 261 -12.96 -8.29 15.24
N TRP A 262 -12.38 -7.10 15.19
CA TRP A 262 -12.26 -6.23 16.36
C TRP A 262 -12.34 -4.76 15.97
N ASN A 263 -13.09 -3.96 16.75
CA ASN A 263 -13.30 -2.54 16.47
C ASN A 263 -12.01 -1.70 16.52
N LEU A 264 -11.02 -2.09 17.34
CA LEU A 264 -9.71 -1.44 17.42
C LEU A 264 -8.64 -2.08 16.52
N ALA A 265 -9.02 -3.06 15.67
CA ALA A 265 -8.10 -3.64 14.72
C ALA A 265 -7.52 -2.57 13.78
N LEU A 266 -6.25 -2.74 13.41
CA LEU A 266 -5.53 -1.87 12.49
C LEU A 266 -5.51 -0.38 12.90
N GLN A 267 -5.59 -0.07 14.19
CA GLN A 267 -5.50 1.32 14.66
C GLN A 267 -4.11 1.89 14.36
N GLY A 268 -4.07 3.02 13.66
CA GLY A 268 -2.84 3.62 13.12
C GLY A 268 -2.35 2.97 11.82
N GLY A 269 -3.03 1.93 11.31
CA GLY A 269 -2.69 1.25 10.07
C GLY A 269 -2.83 2.13 8.83
N GLU A 270 -3.66 3.19 8.88
CA GLU A 270 -3.74 4.20 7.83
C GLU A 270 -2.38 4.86 7.57
N LEU A 271 -1.64 5.19 8.63
CA LEU A 271 -0.29 5.75 8.52
C LEU A 271 0.70 4.74 7.94
N ASP A 272 0.51 3.47 8.25
CA ASP A 272 1.34 2.39 7.70
C ASP A 272 1.16 2.25 6.19
N VAL A 273 -0.08 2.35 5.71
CA VAL A 273 -0.43 2.28 4.29
C VAL A 273 0.09 3.50 3.53
N ILE A 274 -0.11 4.72 4.09
CA ILE A 274 0.42 5.96 3.52
C ILE A 274 1.95 5.90 3.47
N SER A 275 2.59 5.49 4.58
CA SER A 275 4.04 5.38 4.68
C SER A 275 4.62 4.46 3.59
N ALA A 276 4.01 3.30 3.36
CA ALA A 276 4.45 2.37 2.34
C ALA A 276 4.42 2.99 0.93
N ALA A 277 3.38 3.75 0.59
CA ALA A 277 3.27 4.43 -0.69
C ALA A 277 4.28 5.59 -0.82
N VAL A 278 4.43 6.42 0.23
CA VAL A 278 5.34 7.58 0.24
C VAL A 278 6.80 7.14 0.21
N ILE A 279 7.18 6.16 1.03
CA ILE A 279 8.50 5.52 0.99
C ILE A 279 8.73 4.91 -0.40
N GLY A 280 7.69 4.34 -1.02
CA GLY A 280 7.70 3.86 -2.40
C GLY A 280 7.90 4.94 -3.47
N GLY A 281 8.02 6.21 -3.08
CA GLY A 281 8.29 7.33 -3.99
C GLY A 281 7.05 7.95 -4.61
N VAL A 282 5.87 7.73 -4.04
CA VAL A 282 4.66 8.45 -4.41
C VAL A 282 4.70 9.83 -3.76
N LEU A 283 4.53 10.89 -4.54
CA LEU A 283 4.55 12.26 -4.03
C LEU A 283 3.23 12.60 -3.33
N LEU A 284 3.31 13.17 -2.12
CA LEU A 284 2.16 13.71 -1.40
C LEU A 284 1.50 14.90 -2.12
N SER A 285 2.26 15.65 -2.91
CA SER A 285 1.73 16.72 -3.77
C SER A 285 1.00 16.22 -5.01
N GLY A 286 1.04 14.92 -5.30
CA GLY A 286 0.42 14.31 -6.46
C GLY A 286 1.27 14.31 -7.73
N GLY A 287 0.72 13.76 -8.80
CA GLY A 287 1.27 13.75 -10.16
C GLY A 287 2.41 12.78 -10.43
N VAL A 288 3.03 12.22 -9.41
CA VAL A 288 4.15 11.27 -9.54
C VAL A 288 4.01 10.11 -8.56
N GLY A 289 4.25 8.92 -9.04
CA GLY A 289 4.21 7.69 -8.25
C GLY A 289 4.16 6.46 -9.17
N TYR A 290 4.66 5.34 -8.67
CA TYR A 290 4.66 4.07 -9.40
C TYR A 290 4.27 2.94 -8.46
N MET A 291 3.43 2.04 -8.94
CA MET A 291 2.97 0.89 -8.16
C MET A 291 4.12 -0.03 -7.72
N ILE A 292 5.15 -0.16 -8.58
CA ILE A 292 6.36 -0.92 -8.24
C ILE A 292 7.13 -0.26 -7.07
N GLY A 293 7.10 1.07 -6.98
CA GLY A 293 7.67 1.76 -5.83
C GLY A 293 6.92 1.44 -4.55
N THR A 294 5.59 1.49 -4.57
CA THR A 294 4.74 1.10 -3.43
C THR A 294 5.01 -0.35 -3.00
N PHE A 295 5.17 -1.28 -3.95
CA PHE A 295 5.54 -2.66 -3.65
C PHE A 295 6.82 -2.73 -2.81
N PHE A 296 7.89 -2.07 -3.23
CA PHE A 296 9.15 -2.02 -2.46
C PHE A 296 9.02 -1.21 -1.18
N GLY A 297 8.16 -0.19 -1.14
CA GLY A 297 7.84 0.54 0.08
C GLY A 297 7.20 -0.34 1.16
N VAL A 298 6.29 -1.24 0.76
CA VAL A 298 5.71 -2.25 1.67
C VAL A 298 6.79 -3.19 2.19
N LEU A 299 7.67 -3.69 1.32
CA LEU A 299 8.77 -4.59 1.73
C LEU A 299 9.78 -3.89 2.65
N LEU A 300 10.12 -2.63 2.36
CA LEU A 300 11.03 -1.85 3.19
C LEU A 300 10.44 -1.63 4.59
N LYS A 301 9.13 -1.33 4.64
CA LYS A 301 8.43 -1.25 5.92
C LYS A 301 8.39 -2.59 6.65
N ALA A 302 8.21 -3.70 5.93
CA ALA A 302 8.14 -5.05 6.48
C ALA A 302 9.46 -5.53 7.11
N VAL A 303 10.59 -5.14 6.50
CA VAL A 303 11.91 -5.60 6.97
C VAL A 303 12.29 -5.01 8.33
N ILE A 304 11.77 -3.83 8.70
CA ILE A 304 12.11 -3.15 9.94
C ILE A 304 11.62 -3.92 11.18
N PRO A 305 10.31 -4.26 11.33
CA PRO A 305 9.85 -5.10 12.43
C PRO A 305 10.53 -6.49 12.43
N CYS A 306 10.81 -7.03 11.24
CA CYS A 306 11.53 -8.28 11.11
C CYS A 306 12.92 -8.20 11.77
N LEU A 307 13.70 -7.15 11.48
CA LEU A 307 15.01 -6.92 12.11
C LEU A 307 14.90 -6.76 13.62
N ILE A 308 13.90 -6.02 14.10
CA ILE A 308 13.64 -5.83 15.53
C ILE A 308 13.35 -7.17 16.21
N THR A 309 12.56 -8.04 15.57
CA THR A 309 12.26 -9.39 16.07
C THR A 309 13.53 -10.25 16.14
N PHE A 310 14.41 -10.19 15.15
CA PHE A 310 15.68 -10.93 15.15
C PHE A 310 16.68 -10.36 16.17
N ASN A 311 16.64 -9.08 16.49
CA ASN A 311 17.43 -8.47 17.55
C ASN A 311 17.03 -9.05 18.93
N GLY A 312 15.73 -9.15 19.20
CA GLY A 312 15.16 -9.79 20.41
C GLY A 312 15.24 -8.94 21.69
N THR A 313 15.99 -7.82 21.70
CA THR A 313 16.13 -6.93 22.86
C THR A 313 15.38 -5.62 22.69
N LEU A 314 15.10 -5.23 21.45
CA LEU A 314 14.40 -4.00 21.12
C LEU A 314 12.89 -4.17 21.27
N SER A 315 12.23 -3.18 21.86
CA SER A 315 10.77 -3.11 21.91
C SER A 315 10.18 -2.91 20.51
N SER A 316 9.01 -3.48 20.25
CA SER A 316 8.27 -3.31 18.96
C SER A 316 7.93 -1.84 18.64
N TRP A 317 7.92 -0.95 19.63
CA TRP A 317 7.72 0.49 19.43
C TRP A 317 8.82 1.14 18.59
N TRP A 318 10.03 0.58 18.57
CA TRP A 318 11.10 1.03 17.70
C TRP A 318 10.73 0.93 16.21
N GLY A 319 9.88 -0.02 15.85
CA GLY A 319 9.37 -0.13 14.48
C GLY A 319 8.60 1.11 14.05
N LYS A 320 7.74 1.66 14.93
CA LYS A 320 7.00 2.90 14.65
C LYS A 320 7.91 4.12 14.56
N ILE A 321 8.90 4.23 15.45
CA ILE A 321 9.89 5.32 15.45
C ILE A 321 10.69 5.31 14.14
N ILE A 322 11.24 4.17 13.76
CA ILE A 322 12.05 4.03 12.54
C ILE A 322 11.21 4.29 11.30
N THR A 323 9.97 3.79 11.25
CA THR A 323 9.05 4.05 10.12
C THR A 323 8.76 5.55 10.00
N GLY A 324 8.50 6.25 11.11
CA GLY A 324 8.28 7.70 11.11
C GLY A 324 9.51 8.49 10.61
N LEU A 325 10.70 8.12 11.07
CA LEU A 325 11.95 8.72 10.60
C LEU A 325 12.20 8.47 9.11
N LEU A 326 11.91 7.27 8.63
CA LEU A 326 12.02 6.95 7.20
C LEU A 326 11.05 7.79 6.36
N VAL A 327 9.79 7.90 6.78
CA VAL A 327 8.83 8.76 6.08
C VAL A 327 9.32 10.19 6.01
N LEU A 328 9.79 10.74 7.13
CA LEU A 328 10.36 12.10 7.18
C LEU A 328 11.54 12.23 6.21
N LEU A 329 12.47 11.27 6.21
CA LEU A 329 13.61 11.26 5.31
C LEU A 329 13.18 11.22 3.84
N PHE A 330 12.23 10.34 3.49
CA PHE A 330 11.74 10.25 2.11
C PHE A 330 11.00 11.51 1.67
N VAL A 331 10.16 12.10 2.53
CA VAL A 331 9.47 13.37 2.23
C VAL A 331 10.50 14.50 2.05
N ALA A 332 11.52 14.59 2.90
CA ALA A 332 12.59 15.58 2.76
C ALA A 332 13.36 15.38 1.45
N LEU A 333 13.73 14.13 1.11
CA LEU A 333 14.38 13.81 -0.16
C LEU A 333 13.51 14.19 -1.37
N GLN A 334 12.19 13.90 -1.31
CA GLN A 334 11.24 14.31 -2.35
C GLN A 334 11.26 15.83 -2.57
N GLN A 335 11.22 16.61 -1.49
CA GLN A 335 11.25 18.07 -1.57
C GLN A 335 12.57 18.60 -2.16
N ILE A 336 13.71 18.03 -1.75
CA ILE A 336 15.04 18.42 -2.28
C ILE A 336 15.13 18.12 -3.78
N VAL A 337 14.69 16.94 -4.22
CA VAL A 337 14.70 16.53 -5.64
C VAL A 337 13.78 17.42 -6.47
N MET A 338 12.61 17.75 -5.97
CA MET A 338 11.64 18.62 -6.67
C MET A 338 12.13 20.06 -6.76
N HIS A 339 12.65 20.64 -5.69
CA HIS A 339 13.19 22.02 -5.68
C HIS A 339 14.49 22.11 -6.47
N GLY A 340 15.38 21.13 -6.38
CA GLY A 340 16.62 21.08 -7.14
C GLY A 340 16.39 21.10 -8.67
N SER A 341 15.31 20.48 -9.14
CA SER A 341 14.91 20.50 -10.56
C SER A 341 14.39 21.87 -11.00
N LEU A 342 13.72 22.60 -10.11
CA LEU A 342 13.21 23.96 -10.37
C LEU A 342 14.35 24.98 -10.45
N PHE A 343 15.38 24.86 -9.63
CA PHE A 343 16.55 25.74 -9.70
C PHE A 343 17.38 25.56 -10.99
N LYS A 344 17.47 24.33 -11.50
CA LYS A 344 18.10 24.08 -12.81
C LYS A 344 17.34 24.69 -13.97
N LYS A 345 16.01 24.71 -13.96
CA LYS A 345 15.19 25.37 -15.00
C LYS A 345 15.29 26.90 -14.99
N LYS A 346 15.41 27.55 -13.82
CA LYS A 346 15.59 29.01 -13.72
C LYS A 346 16.95 29.49 -14.24
N LYS A 347 18.01 28.67 -14.17
CA LYS A 347 19.34 29.04 -14.74
C LYS A 347 19.41 28.91 -16.26
N ALA A 348 18.44 28.27 -16.91
CA ALA A 348 18.44 28.05 -18.36
C ALA A 348 17.58 29.05 -19.16
N ALA A 349 16.94 30.04 -18.53
CA ALA A 349 16.25 31.10 -19.23
C ALA A 349 17.28 32.14 -19.74
N PRO A 350 17.46 32.32 -21.05
CA PRO A 350 18.36 33.35 -21.57
C PRO A 350 17.82 34.73 -21.20
N SER A 351 18.72 35.58 -20.69
CA SER A 351 18.40 37.00 -20.52
C SER A 351 17.95 37.63 -21.85
N PRO A 352 16.89 38.46 -21.87
CA PRO A 352 16.53 39.19 -23.08
C PRO A 352 17.71 40.06 -23.50
N LYS A 353 18.18 39.89 -24.75
CA LYS A 353 19.13 40.80 -25.37
C LYS A 353 18.52 42.18 -25.35
N LYS A 354 19.15 43.11 -24.67
CA LYS A 354 18.85 44.56 -24.84
C LYS A 354 19.30 44.95 -26.26
N GLU A 355 18.37 45.30 -27.09
CA GLU A 355 18.59 46.14 -28.26
C GLU A 355 18.50 47.60 -27.83
#